data_38b2b7f729c52af1fd35112431c975fd
#
_entry.id   38b2b7f729c52af1fd35112431c975fd
#
_cell.length_a   1.000
_cell.length_b   1.000
_cell.length_c   1.000
_cell.angle_alpha   90.00
_cell.angle_beta   90.00
_cell.angle_gamma   90.00
#
_symmetry.space_group_name_H-M   'P 1'
#
loop_
_entity.id
_entity.type
_entity.pdbx_description
1 polymer ?
#
loop_
_entity_poly.entity_id
_entity_poly.type
_entity_poly.pdbx_seq_one_letter_code
_entity_poly.pdbx_strand_id
1 'polypeptide(L)'
;MKITVVQPPYFMGECPDAKIADFLLEELEKATPNSLTVLPEYSNAGGISDVESEKAAMPRAKDMLKKASDIAKSKSAYIAINVLEERDGQFKNSTYLFDRNGEVAFIYDKIHLPPSEVNLGVAYGSGECVCELDGIRFGFLTCYDVYFNEQIEFLASQKPDIILIPGYQRGETTDIIRAQTKLIAFRCNSFVAKSSYSMDDDLHGGCSMIVSPNGEILTDMGKDVGSTSANVDPKLKHMRPAGFGGGMIRNDDFINEGLRPNIFQTDLSKTI
;
A
#
# COMPACT_ATOMS: atom_id res chain seq x y z
N MET A 1 5.62 7.13 -15.94
CA MET A 1 5.98 5.89 -15.21
C MET A 1 4.87 4.87 -15.37
N LYS A 2 5.19 3.60 -15.59
CA LYS A 2 4.20 2.51 -15.52
C LYS A 2 4.11 2.04 -14.08
N ILE A 3 2.90 2.03 -13.50
CA ILE A 3 2.63 1.42 -12.18
C ILE A 3 1.91 0.10 -12.43
N THR A 4 2.30 -0.95 -11.71
CA THR A 4 1.68 -2.28 -11.73
C THR A 4 1.29 -2.66 -10.31
N VAL A 5 0.09 -3.18 -10.13
CA VAL A 5 -0.38 -3.78 -8.87
C VAL A 5 -0.67 -5.25 -9.11
N VAL A 6 -0.32 -6.10 -8.15
CA VAL A 6 -0.46 -7.56 -8.26
C VAL A 6 -1.56 -8.03 -7.34
N GLN A 7 -2.40 -8.94 -7.83
CA GLN A 7 -3.47 -9.59 -7.07
C GLN A 7 -3.29 -11.11 -7.13
N PRO A 8 -2.61 -11.70 -6.13
CA PRO A 8 -2.50 -13.16 -6.07
C PRO A 8 -3.84 -13.79 -5.68
N PRO A 9 -4.02 -15.08 -6.00
CA PRO A 9 -5.15 -15.82 -5.48
C PRO A 9 -5.05 -15.93 -3.96
N TYR A 10 -6.20 -16.08 -3.30
CA TYR A 10 -6.25 -16.46 -1.89
C TYR A 10 -6.45 -17.96 -1.81
N PHE A 11 -5.45 -18.67 -1.29
CA PHE A 11 -5.53 -20.10 -1.09
C PHE A 11 -5.95 -20.43 0.35
N MET A 12 -7.01 -21.17 0.47
CA MET A 12 -7.41 -21.88 1.69
C MET A 12 -6.92 -23.33 1.55
N GLY A 13 -5.89 -23.75 2.26
CA GLY A 13 -5.39 -25.12 2.19
C GLY A 13 -3.91 -25.28 2.56
N GLU A 14 -3.27 -26.38 2.20
CA GLU A 14 -1.89 -26.70 2.57
C GLU A 14 -0.87 -25.78 1.90
N CYS A 15 0.02 -25.20 2.73
CA CYS A 15 1.13 -24.32 2.33
C CYS A 15 0.72 -23.16 1.37
N PRO A 16 -0.34 -22.40 1.68
CA PRO A 16 -0.81 -21.33 0.80
C PRO A 16 0.24 -20.26 0.59
N ASP A 17 0.99 -19.95 1.64
CA ASP A 17 2.05 -18.94 1.70
C ASP A 17 3.18 -19.19 0.69
N ALA A 18 3.64 -20.43 0.53
CA ALA A 18 4.68 -20.77 -0.44
C ALA A 18 4.20 -20.55 -1.88
N LYS A 19 2.98 -21.00 -2.20
CA LYS A 19 2.39 -20.86 -3.55
C LYS A 19 2.14 -19.39 -3.90
N ILE A 20 1.68 -18.60 -2.92
CA ILE A 20 1.48 -17.15 -3.08
C ILE A 20 2.84 -16.47 -3.31
N ALA A 21 3.85 -16.80 -2.52
CA ALA A 21 5.19 -16.24 -2.68
C ALA A 21 5.77 -16.53 -4.07
N ASP A 22 5.65 -17.76 -4.57
CA ASP A 22 6.11 -18.13 -5.91
C ASP A 22 5.36 -17.35 -6.98
N PHE A 23 4.03 -17.26 -6.90
CA PHE A 23 3.20 -16.47 -7.80
C PHE A 23 3.63 -14.99 -7.83
N LEU A 24 3.85 -14.39 -6.67
CA LEU A 24 4.25 -12.99 -6.57
C LEU A 24 5.63 -12.74 -7.19
N LEU A 25 6.57 -13.66 -7.02
CA LEU A 25 7.89 -13.57 -7.65
C LEU A 25 7.83 -13.73 -9.16
N GLU A 26 6.97 -14.61 -9.69
CA GLU A 26 6.72 -14.72 -11.13
C GLU A 26 6.12 -13.43 -11.71
N GLU A 27 5.20 -12.77 -11.00
CA GLU A 27 4.65 -11.47 -11.41
C GLU A 27 5.72 -10.37 -11.40
N LEU A 28 6.63 -10.35 -10.42
CA LEU A 28 7.74 -9.40 -10.39
C LEU A 28 8.67 -9.53 -11.60
N GLU A 29 8.90 -10.74 -12.13
CA GLU A 29 9.72 -10.95 -13.33
C GLU A 29 9.17 -10.25 -14.58
N LYS A 30 7.90 -9.83 -14.58
CA LYS A 30 7.26 -9.06 -15.67
C LYS A 30 7.53 -7.55 -15.57
N ALA A 31 8.25 -7.09 -14.53
CA ALA A 31 8.62 -5.69 -14.36
C ALA A 31 9.43 -5.18 -15.57
N THR A 32 9.24 -3.92 -15.91
CA THR A 32 9.91 -3.26 -17.02
C THR A 32 10.75 -2.07 -16.54
N PRO A 33 11.76 -1.63 -17.29
CA PRO A 33 12.60 -0.51 -16.85
C PRO A 33 11.78 0.74 -16.48
N ASN A 34 12.16 1.38 -15.37
CA ASN A 34 11.50 2.57 -14.82
C ASN A 34 10.02 2.39 -14.45
N SER A 35 9.53 1.13 -14.33
CA SER A 35 8.21 0.84 -13.78
C SER A 35 8.26 0.69 -12.26
N LEU A 36 7.11 0.81 -11.62
CA LEU A 36 6.88 0.48 -10.21
C LEU A 36 5.94 -0.71 -10.13
N THR A 37 6.32 -1.76 -9.41
CA THR A 37 5.44 -2.89 -9.11
C THR A 37 5.18 -2.94 -7.61
N VAL A 38 3.91 -3.06 -7.22
CA VAL A 38 3.46 -3.11 -5.82
C VAL A 38 2.85 -4.48 -5.54
N LEU A 39 3.37 -5.16 -4.52
CA LEU A 39 2.89 -6.44 -4.01
C LEU A 39 1.98 -6.23 -2.80
N PRO A 40 1.09 -7.21 -2.48
CA PRO A 40 0.17 -7.08 -1.35
C PRO A 40 0.87 -7.23 0.01
N GLU A 41 0.12 -6.96 1.08
CA GLU A 41 0.54 -7.21 2.46
C GLU A 41 0.82 -8.71 2.68
N TYR A 42 1.80 -9.03 3.53
CA TYR A 42 2.17 -10.41 3.87
C TYR A 42 2.54 -11.26 2.65
N SER A 43 3.32 -10.71 1.72
CA SER A 43 3.74 -11.43 0.51
C SER A 43 4.41 -12.78 0.80
N ASN A 44 5.06 -12.94 1.97
CA ASN A 44 5.70 -14.19 2.41
C ASN A 44 4.79 -15.08 3.28
N ALA A 45 3.65 -14.56 3.77
CA ALA A 45 2.77 -15.23 4.73
C ALA A 45 1.29 -15.18 4.31
N GLY A 46 1.02 -14.94 3.04
CA GLY A 46 -0.33 -14.83 2.52
C GLY A 46 -1.12 -16.13 2.67
N GLY A 47 -2.43 -16.01 2.95
CA GLY A 47 -3.32 -17.17 3.10
C GLY A 47 -3.22 -17.91 4.44
N ILE A 48 -2.34 -17.49 5.34
CA ILE A 48 -2.20 -18.06 6.69
C ILE A 48 -3.17 -17.35 7.65
N SER A 49 -3.70 -18.08 8.62
CA SER A 49 -4.67 -17.55 9.59
C SER A 49 -4.37 -17.92 11.05
N ASP A 50 -3.26 -18.60 11.32
CA ASP A 50 -2.85 -18.97 12.68
C ASP A 50 -1.42 -18.49 13.00
N VAL A 51 -1.21 -18.15 14.26
CA VAL A 51 0.02 -17.54 14.78
C VAL A 51 1.28 -18.37 14.53
N GLU A 52 1.18 -19.69 14.71
CA GLU A 52 2.36 -20.58 14.57
C GLU A 52 2.80 -20.67 13.10
N SER A 53 1.86 -20.80 12.18
CA SER A 53 2.12 -20.80 10.75
C SER A 53 2.67 -19.44 10.26
N GLU A 54 2.14 -18.31 10.76
CA GLU A 54 2.68 -16.98 10.45
C GLU A 54 4.13 -16.84 10.90
N LYS A 55 4.48 -17.27 12.13
CA LYS A 55 5.87 -17.30 12.61
C LYS A 55 6.75 -18.22 11.77
N ALA A 56 6.24 -19.38 11.36
CA ALA A 56 6.98 -20.31 10.51
C ALA A 56 7.27 -19.75 9.10
N ALA A 57 6.43 -18.82 8.62
CA ALA A 57 6.63 -18.17 7.31
C ALA A 57 7.62 -16.98 7.35
N MET A 58 7.92 -16.42 8.52
CA MET A 58 8.80 -15.24 8.64
C MET A 58 10.19 -15.44 8.01
N PRO A 59 10.89 -16.59 8.15
CA PRO A 59 12.20 -16.78 7.53
C PRO A 59 12.19 -16.61 5.99
N ARG A 60 11.06 -16.88 5.33
CA ARG A 60 10.90 -16.69 3.87
C ARG A 60 11.02 -15.22 3.46
N ALA A 61 10.74 -14.27 4.36
CA ALA A 61 10.84 -12.85 4.07
C ALA A 61 12.22 -12.48 3.51
N LYS A 62 13.30 -13.00 4.12
CA LYS A 62 14.67 -12.72 3.70
C LYS A 62 14.94 -13.16 2.26
N ASP A 63 14.49 -14.35 1.88
CA ASP A 63 14.67 -14.87 0.52
C ASP A 63 13.84 -14.08 -0.49
N MET A 64 12.61 -13.72 -0.15
CA MET A 64 11.76 -12.89 -1.02
C MET A 64 12.32 -11.49 -1.20
N LEU A 65 12.77 -10.84 -0.13
CA LEU A 65 13.41 -9.51 -0.20
C LEU A 65 14.66 -9.54 -1.08
N LYS A 66 15.50 -10.60 -0.92
CA LYS A 66 16.68 -10.77 -1.78
C LYS A 66 16.29 -10.92 -3.25
N LYS A 67 15.31 -11.77 -3.57
CA LYS A 67 14.83 -11.96 -4.95
C LYS A 67 14.22 -10.67 -5.50
N ALA A 68 13.43 -9.94 -4.71
CA ALA A 68 12.86 -8.65 -5.12
C ALA A 68 13.96 -7.62 -5.44
N SER A 69 15.02 -7.54 -4.63
CA SER A 69 16.21 -6.72 -4.88
C SER A 69 16.89 -7.11 -6.20
N ASP A 70 17.18 -8.41 -6.40
CA ASP A 70 17.82 -8.92 -7.61
C ASP A 70 16.97 -8.61 -8.87
N ILE A 71 15.64 -8.74 -8.80
CA ILE A 71 14.71 -8.41 -9.89
C ILE A 71 14.69 -6.90 -10.12
N ALA A 72 14.58 -6.07 -9.08
CA ALA A 72 14.61 -4.62 -9.20
C ALA A 72 15.84 -4.14 -9.96
N LYS A 73 17.02 -4.67 -9.59
CA LYS A 73 18.29 -4.41 -10.26
C LYS A 73 18.29 -4.90 -11.71
N SER A 74 17.95 -6.16 -11.96
CA SER A 74 18.01 -6.76 -13.30
C SER A 74 17.05 -6.10 -14.30
N LYS A 75 15.88 -5.66 -13.84
CA LYS A 75 14.86 -4.98 -14.63
C LYS A 75 15.03 -3.46 -14.65
N SER A 76 15.91 -2.89 -13.82
CA SER A 76 16.02 -1.45 -13.57
C SER A 76 14.65 -0.83 -13.20
N ALA A 77 13.93 -1.48 -12.26
CA ALA A 77 12.57 -1.14 -11.87
C ALA A 77 12.47 -0.88 -10.36
N TYR A 78 11.44 -0.13 -9.94
CA TYR A 78 11.10 0.03 -8.54
C TYR A 78 10.19 -1.12 -8.11
N ILE A 79 10.43 -1.67 -6.92
CA ILE A 79 9.59 -2.73 -6.35
C ILE A 79 9.20 -2.35 -4.94
N ALA A 80 7.90 -2.39 -4.64
CA ALA A 80 7.36 -2.29 -3.31
C ALA A 80 6.80 -3.67 -2.89
N ILE A 81 7.37 -4.24 -1.84
CA ILE A 81 6.98 -5.54 -1.29
C ILE A 81 6.75 -5.42 0.22
N ASN A 82 5.64 -5.96 0.70
CA ASN A 82 5.37 -6.05 2.13
C ASN A 82 5.62 -7.47 2.62
N VAL A 83 6.26 -7.58 3.78
CA VAL A 83 6.58 -8.85 4.43
C VAL A 83 6.31 -8.80 5.93
N LEU A 84 6.02 -9.96 6.50
CA LEU A 84 6.07 -10.22 7.94
C LEU A 84 7.45 -10.82 8.26
N GLU A 85 8.22 -10.16 9.10
CA GLU A 85 9.61 -10.53 9.38
C GLU A 85 9.98 -10.40 10.86
N GLU A 86 11.09 -11.02 11.24
CA GLU A 86 11.81 -10.68 12.46
C GLU A 86 13.02 -9.81 12.09
N ARG A 87 13.04 -8.58 12.63
CA ARG A 87 14.12 -7.61 12.44
C ARG A 87 14.48 -6.98 13.79
N ASP A 88 15.78 -6.99 14.13
CA ASP A 88 16.29 -6.46 15.40
C ASP A 88 15.61 -7.04 16.65
N GLY A 89 15.27 -8.34 16.61
CA GLY A 89 14.60 -9.07 17.69
C GLY A 89 13.12 -8.70 17.89
N GLN A 90 12.49 -8.05 16.90
CA GLN A 90 11.08 -7.70 16.92
C GLN A 90 10.38 -8.24 15.65
N PHE A 91 9.14 -8.67 15.79
CA PHE A 91 8.29 -8.95 14.65
C PHE A 91 7.80 -7.64 14.04
N LYS A 92 7.87 -7.53 12.73
CA LYS A 92 7.51 -6.33 11.96
C LYS A 92 6.64 -6.70 10.76
N ASN A 93 5.66 -5.87 10.49
CA ASN A 93 4.94 -5.83 9.23
C ASN A 93 5.51 -4.66 8.43
N SER A 94 6.37 -4.96 7.45
CA SER A 94 7.22 -3.97 6.79
C SER A 94 7.01 -3.94 5.29
N THR A 95 6.86 -2.75 4.73
CA THR A 95 6.89 -2.50 3.29
C THR A 95 8.25 -1.95 2.89
N TYR A 96 8.96 -2.69 2.05
CA TYR A 96 10.24 -2.30 1.46
C TYR A 96 10.01 -1.66 0.11
N LEU A 97 10.62 -0.51 -0.14
CA LEU A 97 10.75 0.08 -1.46
C LEU A 97 12.20 -0.12 -1.95
N PHE A 98 12.36 -0.89 -3.01
CA PHE A 98 13.64 -1.06 -3.71
C PHE A 98 13.75 -0.05 -4.86
N ASP A 99 14.93 0.54 -5.00
CA ASP A 99 15.29 1.36 -6.14
C ASP A 99 15.66 0.51 -7.38
N ARG A 100 15.98 1.17 -8.48
CA ARG A 100 16.35 0.54 -9.75
C ARG A 100 17.72 -0.16 -9.74
N ASN A 101 18.51 0.02 -8.69
CA ASN A 101 19.77 -0.66 -8.46
C ASN A 101 19.59 -1.89 -7.55
N GLY A 102 18.37 -2.12 -7.05
CA GLY A 102 18.04 -3.16 -6.10
C GLY A 102 18.42 -2.80 -4.66
N GLU A 103 18.75 -1.54 -4.39
CA GLU A 103 19.04 -1.08 -3.04
C GLU A 103 17.73 -0.72 -2.30
N VAL A 104 17.70 -0.93 -0.99
CA VAL A 104 16.58 -0.52 -0.16
C VAL A 104 16.56 0.99 -0.04
N ALA A 105 15.62 1.64 -0.70
CA ALA A 105 15.43 3.10 -0.63
C ALA A 105 14.65 3.52 0.63
N PHE A 106 13.70 2.71 1.07
CA PHE A 106 12.89 2.99 2.25
C PHE A 106 12.27 1.72 2.83
N ILE A 107 12.05 1.73 4.15
CA ILE A 107 11.30 0.70 4.87
C ILE A 107 10.20 1.39 5.66
N TYR A 108 8.97 1.02 5.39
CA TYR A 108 7.81 1.45 6.15
C TYR A 108 7.35 0.32 7.07
N ASP A 109 7.43 0.52 8.38
CA ASP A 109 6.84 -0.35 9.37
C ASP A 109 5.40 0.09 9.65
N LYS A 110 4.44 -0.82 9.57
CA LYS A 110 3.02 -0.55 9.75
C LYS A 110 2.75 0.14 11.09
N ILE A 111 2.01 1.25 11.04
CA ILE A 111 1.76 2.10 12.22
C ILE A 111 0.56 1.58 13.02
N HIS A 112 -0.54 1.23 12.36
CA HIS A 112 -1.75 0.76 13.02
C HIS A 112 -1.88 -0.75 12.88
N LEU A 113 -1.91 -1.44 14.00
CA LEU A 113 -1.95 -2.90 14.06
C LEU A 113 -3.35 -3.37 14.49
N PRO A 114 -4.01 -4.25 13.70
CA PRO A 114 -5.23 -4.90 14.15
C PRO A 114 -4.93 -5.86 15.32
N PRO A 115 -5.95 -6.24 16.11
CA PRO A 115 -5.75 -7.12 17.27
C PRO A 115 -5.01 -8.42 16.96
N SER A 116 -5.17 -8.98 15.77
CA SER A 116 -4.46 -10.19 15.33
C SER A 116 -2.94 -9.99 15.31
N GLU A 117 -2.47 -8.86 14.77
CA GLU A 117 -1.03 -8.55 14.71
C GLU A 117 -0.46 -8.21 16.08
N VAL A 118 -1.23 -7.51 16.92
CA VAL A 118 -0.84 -7.27 18.34
C VAL A 118 -0.69 -8.59 19.08
N ASN A 119 -1.62 -9.53 18.90
CA ASN A 119 -1.56 -10.87 19.51
C ASN A 119 -0.39 -11.71 18.98
N LEU A 120 0.01 -11.51 17.72
CA LEU A 120 1.22 -12.13 17.14
C LEU A 120 2.50 -11.55 17.74
N GLY A 121 2.44 -10.36 18.32
CA GLY A 121 3.58 -9.65 18.89
C GLY A 121 4.28 -8.72 17.90
N VAL A 122 3.59 -8.30 16.82
CA VAL A 122 4.12 -7.32 15.88
C VAL A 122 4.32 -5.98 16.61
N ALA A 123 5.46 -5.35 16.40
CA ALA A 123 5.78 -4.05 16.96
C ALA A 123 5.30 -2.91 16.04
N TYR A 124 4.76 -1.87 16.65
CA TYR A 124 4.29 -0.67 15.95
C TYR A 124 5.43 0.03 15.20
N GLY A 125 5.10 0.65 14.06
CA GLY A 125 6.01 1.52 13.33
C GLY A 125 6.27 2.84 14.06
N SER A 126 7.35 3.54 13.66
CA SER A 126 7.81 4.80 14.28
C SER A 126 7.05 6.05 13.84
N GLY A 127 6.23 5.96 12.80
CA GLY A 127 5.51 7.08 12.21
C GLY A 127 6.12 7.64 10.92
N GLU A 128 7.28 7.17 10.50
CA GLU A 128 7.85 7.54 9.20
C GLU A 128 7.12 6.80 8.08
N CYS A 129 6.34 7.53 7.27
CA CYS A 129 5.53 6.97 6.20
C CYS A 129 5.66 7.72 4.86
N VAL A 130 6.76 8.49 4.68
CA VAL A 130 7.03 9.22 3.43
C VAL A 130 8.52 9.17 3.13
N CYS A 131 8.87 8.95 1.86
CA CYS A 131 10.24 9.11 1.37
C CYS A 131 10.26 9.80 0.01
N GLU A 132 11.44 10.28 -0.40
CA GLU A 132 11.68 10.80 -1.74
C GLU A 132 12.74 9.95 -2.43
N LEU A 133 12.43 9.50 -3.64
CA LEU A 133 13.32 8.69 -4.46
C LEU A 133 13.22 9.14 -5.92
N ASP A 134 14.34 9.48 -6.55
CA ASP A 134 14.42 9.95 -7.94
C ASP A 134 13.45 11.11 -8.26
N GLY A 135 13.26 12.02 -7.30
CA GLY A 135 12.36 13.16 -7.41
C GLY A 135 10.87 12.82 -7.31
N ILE A 136 10.50 11.58 -6.97
CA ILE A 136 9.13 11.14 -6.69
C ILE A 136 8.96 10.98 -5.19
N ARG A 137 7.93 11.60 -4.64
CA ARG A 137 7.59 11.47 -3.22
C ARG A 137 6.58 10.35 -3.03
N PHE A 138 6.98 9.30 -2.31
CA PHE A 138 6.17 8.15 -1.99
C PHE A 138 5.57 8.27 -0.59
N GLY A 139 4.29 7.97 -0.46
CA GLY A 139 3.60 7.78 0.81
C GLY A 139 3.26 6.31 1.02
N PHE A 140 3.16 5.88 2.28
CA PHE A 140 2.92 4.48 2.64
C PHE A 140 1.75 4.34 3.60
N LEU A 141 0.90 3.38 3.31
CA LEU A 141 -0.13 2.82 4.17
C LEU A 141 -0.11 1.30 3.99
N THR A 142 -0.42 0.54 5.03
CA THR A 142 -0.59 -0.91 4.91
C THR A 142 -1.92 -1.33 5.50
N CYS A 143 -2.81 -1.90 4.67
CA CYS A 143 -4.05 -2.55 5.06
C CYS A 143 -4.87 -1.74 6.08
N TYR A 144 -4.73 -2.05 7.37
CA TYR A 144 -5.46 -1.46 8.48
C TYR A 144 -5.24 0.05 8.65
N ASP A 145 -4.08 0.58 8.18
CA ASP A 145 -3.79 2.03 8.22
C ASP A 145 -4.84 2.87 7.48
N VAL A 146 -5.52 2.32 6.47
CA VAL A 146 -6.51 3.06 5.67
C VAL A 146 -7.75 3.51 6.44
N TYR A 147 -7.97 3.00 7.66
CA TYR A 147 -9.07 3.41 8.53
C TYR A 147 -8.76 4.65 9.38
N PHE A 148 -7.50 5.07 9.45
CA PHE A 148 -7.04 6.09 10.38
C PHE A 148 -6.83 7.43 9.69
N ASN A 149 -7.81 8.32 9.89
CA ASN A 149 -7.80 9.64 9.27
C ASN A 149 -6.58 10.48 9.65
N GLU A 150 -6.05 10.32 10.87
CA GLU A 150 -4.85 11.06 11.31
C GLU A 150 -3.63 10.76 10.43
N GLN A 151 -3.43 9.51 10.00
CA GLN A 151 -2.33 9.16 9.09
C GLN A 151 -2.59 9.67 7.67
N ILE A 152 -3.85 9.59 7.20
CA ILE A 152 -4.25 10.11 5.88
C ILE A 152 -4.06 11.63 5.84
N GLU A 153 -4.46 12.36 6.89
CA GLU A 153 -4.24 13.80 7.01
C GLU A 153 -2.77 14.17 7.07
N PHE A 154 -1.97 13.39 7.80
CA PHE A 154 -0.51 13.55 7.81
C PHE A 154 0.06 13.37 6.39
N LEU A 155 -0.28 12.29 5.69
CA LEU A 155 0.14 12.08 4.30
C LEU A 155 -0.28 13.24 3.38
N ALA A 156 -1.53 13.70 3.48
CA ALA A 156 -2.01 14.84 2.69
C ALA A 156 -1.16 16.10 2.93
N SER A 157 -0.71 16.34 4.16
CA SER A 157 0.20 17.44 4.51
C SER A 157 1.59 17.31 3.88
N GLN A 158 2.05 16.07 3.69
CA GLN A 158 3.35 15.74 3.10
C GLN A 158 3.34 15.79 1.56
N LYS A 159 2.15 15.90 0.93
CA LYS A 159 1.97 16.04 -0.52
C LYS A 159 2.69 14.96 -1.33
N PRO A 160 2.47 13.67 -1.08
CA PRO A 160 3.08 12.60 -1.86
C PRO A 160 2.63 12.65 -3.33
N ASP A 161 3.45 12.09 -4.20
CA ASP A 161 3.09 11.89 -5.60
C ASP A 161 2.33 10.58 -5.81
N ILE A 162 2.80 9.53 -5.13
CA ILE A 162 2.23 8.18 -5.18
C ILE A 162 2.11 7.65 -3.76
N ILE A 163 0.95 7.09 -3.41
CA ILE A 163 0.73 6.37 -2.16
C ILE A 163 0.65 4.88 -2.47
N LEU A 164 1.48 4.10 -1.77
CA LEU A 164 1.54 2.65 -1.87
C LEU A 164 0.67 2.03 -0.76
N ILE A 165 -0.24 1.12 -1.14
CA ILE A 165 -1.13 0.44 -0.20
C ILE A 165 -1.07 -1.08 -0.41
N PRO A 166 -0.04 -1.77 0.11
CA PRO A 166 -0.14 -3.20 0.33
C PRO A 166 -1.31 -3.52 1.25
N GLY A 167 -2.19 -4.41 0.84
CA GLY A 167 -3.41 -4.73 1.58
C GLY A 167 -3.68 -6.21 1.69
N TYR A 168 -4.43 -6.57 2.74
CA TYR A 168 -4.96 -7.90 2.99
C TYR A 168 -6.35 -7.79 3.61
N GLN A 169 -7.18 -6.91 3.02
CA GLN A 169 -8.53 -6.67 3.49
C GLN A 169 -9.42 -7.88 3.15
N ARG A 170 -10.01 -8.49 4.16
CA ARG A 170 -10.77 -9.74 4.05
C ARG A 170 -12.26 -9.58 4.37
N GLY A 171 -12.62 -8.54 5.12
CA GLY A 171 -13.99 -8.32 5.60
C GLY A 171 -14.72 -7.19 4.89
N GLU A 172 -14.03 -6.37 4.13
CA GLU A 172 -14.62 -5.22 3.45
C GLU A 172 -15.19 -5.62 2.10
N THR A 173 -16.37 -5.10 1.80
CA THR A 173 -16.97 -5.23 0.48
C THR A 173 -16.16 -4.47 -0.56
N THR A 174 -16.22 -4.92 -1.81
CA THR A 174 -15.53 -4.29 -2.93
C THR A 174 -15.88 -2.80 -3.08
N ASP A 175 -17.12 -2.40 -2.78
CA ASP A 175 -17.55 -1.01 -2.83
C ASP A 175 -16.88 -0.14 -1.76
N ILE A 176 -16.72 -0.66 -0.54
CA ILE A 176 -16.02 0.04 0.55
C ILE A 176 -14.54 0.18 0.21
N ILE A 177 -13.90 -0.87 -0.30
CA ILE A 177 -12.49 -0.83 -0.71
C ILE A 177 -12.26 0.24 -1.77
N ARG A 178 -13.14 0.29 -2.80
CA ARG A 178 -13.08 1.32 -3.85
C ARG A 178 -13.30 2.72 -3.30
N ALA A 179 -14.29 2.90 -2.44
CA ALA A 179 -14.60 4.20 -1.85
C ALA A 179 -13.43 4.74 -1.00
N GLN A 180 -12.84 3.91 -0.13
CA GLN A 180 -11.67 4.28 0.68
C GLN A 180 -10.49 4.67 -0.20
N THR A 181 -10.14 3.84 -1.20
CA THR A 181 -8.99 4.09 -2.06
C THR A 181 -9.14 5.39 -2.87
N LYS A 182 -10.34 5.63 -3.42
CA LYS A 182 -10.68 6.88 -4.12
C LYS A 182 -10.60 8.10 -3.21
N LEU A 183 -11.11 7.98 -1.98
CA LEU A 183 -11.08 9.09 -1.01
C LEU A 183 -9.65 9.43 -0.62
N ILE A 184 -8.79 8.44 -0.37
CA ILE A 184 -7.36 8.66 -0.06
C ILE A 184 -6.67 9.38 -1.23
N ALA A 185 -6.86 8.90 -2.46
CA ALA A 185 -6.27 9.53 -3.65
C ALA A 185 -6.71 10.99 -3.80
N PHE A 186 -8.00 11.26 -3.66
CA PHE A 186 -8.59 12.60 -3.77
C PHE A 186 -8.13 13.52 -2.63
N ARG A 187 -8.14 13.02 -1.37
CA ARG A 187 -7.75 13.81 -0.19
C ARG A 187 -6.27 14.19 -0.22
N CYS A 188 -5.40 13.26 -0.59
CA CYS A 188 -3.96 13.50 -0.67
C CYS A 188 -3.51 14.12 -1.99
N ASN A 189 -4.42 14.23 -2.97
CA ASN A 189 -4.11 14.69 -4.33
C ASN A 189 -2.94 13.90 -4.95
N SER A 190 -3.00 12.57 -4.82
CA SER A 190 -1.92 11.64 -5.16
C SER A 190 -2.43 10.45 -5.95
N PHE A 191 -1.59 9.85 -6.78
CA PHE A 191 -1.90 8.50 -7.26
C PHE A 191 -1.89 7.53 -6.09
N VAL A 192 -2.78 6.53 -6.14
CA VAL A 192 -2.77 5.41 -5.20
C VAL A 192 -2.58 4.13 -5.96
N ALA A 193 -1.60 3.33 -5.55
CA ALA A 193 -1.34 1.98 -6.03
C ALA A 193 -1.67 0.99 -4.89
N LYS A 194 -2.85 0.38 -4.95
CA LYS A 194 -3.33 -0.60 -3.97
C LYS A 194 -3.18 -2.00 -4.53
N SER A 195 -2.49 -2.88 -3.80
CA SER A 195 -2.35 -4.30 -4.09
C SER A 195 -2.99 -5.12 -2.97
N SER A 196 -3.78 -6.14 -3.30
CA SER A 196 -4.51 -6.97 -2.34
C SER A 196 -4.67 -8.39 -2.89
N TYR A 197 -5.36 -9.26 -2.18
CA TYR A 197 -5.61 -10.66 -2.57
C TYR A 197 -6.97 -10.81 -3.22
N SER A 198 -7.07 -11.66 -4.27
CA SER A 198 -8.34 -12.14 -4.79
C SER A 198 -8.92 -13.15 -3.79
N MET A 199 -9.78 -12.68 -2.88
CA MET A 199 -10.44 -13.55 -1.92
C MET A 199 -11.36 -14.55 -2.63
N ASP A 200 -11.44 -15.76 -2.09
CA ASP A 200 -12.40 -16.79 -2.54
C ASP A 200 -13.82 -16.49 -2.00
N ASP A 201 -14.27 -15.28 -2.31
CA ASP A 201 -15.53 -14.70 -1.86
C ASP A 201 -15.94 -13.59 -2.84
N ASP A 202 -17.13 -13.68 -3.41
CA ASP A 202 -17.61 -12.75 -4.43
C ASP A 202 -17.85 -11.32 -3.89
N LEU A 203 -18.03 -11.16 -2.58
CA LEU A 203 -18.42 -9.88 -1.97
C LEU A 203 -17.27 -9.11 -1.34
N HIS A 204 -16.23 -9.80 -0.82
CA HIS A 204 -15.21 -9.19 0.02
C HIS A 204 -13.81 -9.30 -0.58
N GLY A 205 -12.92 -8.36 -0.21
CA GLY A 205 -11.53 -8.34 -0.64
C GLY A 205 -11.33 -8.04 -2.13
N GLY A 206 -10.18 -8.38 -2.66
CA GLY A 206 -9.79 -8.06 -4.03
C GLY A 206 -9.52 -6.59 -4.27
N CYS A 207 -9.89 -6.11 -5.46
CA CYS A 207 -9.80 -4.70 -5.87
C CYS A 207 -8.38 -4.14 -5.79
N SER A 208 -7.38 -4.91 -6.25
CA SER A 208 -6.08 -4.29 -6.57
C SER A 208 -6.29 -3.28 -7.68
N MET A 209 -5.92 -2.02 -7.43
CA MET A 209 -6.29 -0.92 -8.32
C MET A 209 -5.26 0.21 -8.32
N ILE A 210 -5.31 1.01 -9.37
CA ILE A 210 -4.58 2.27 -9.48
C ILE A 210 -5.61 3.39 -9.62
N VAL A 211 -5.52 4.39 -8.73
CA VAL A 211 -6.44 5.52 -8.68
C VAL A 211 -5.66 6.81 -8.89
N SER A 212 -6.21 7.72 -9.70
CA SER A 212 -5.61 9.02 -9.99
C SER A 212 -5.95 10.07 -8.93
N PRO A 213 -5.24 11.21 -8.90
CA PRO A 213 -5.43 12.26 -7.88
C PRO A 213 -6.84 12.86 -7.80
N ASN A 214 -7.65 12.74 -8.85
CA ASN A 214 -9.06 13.18 -8.86
C ASN A 214 -10.03 12.10 -8.37
N GLY A 215 -9.52 10.93 -7.93
CA GLY A 215 -10.34 9.80 -7.47
C GLY A 215 -10.88 8.92 -8.60
N GLU A 216 -10.40 9.08 -9.86
CA GLU A 216 -10.76 8.20 -10.97
C GLU A 216 -9.98 6.88 -10.88
N ILE A 217 -10.69 5.76 -11.00
CA ILE A 217 -10.06 4.43 -11.06
C ILE A 217 -9.51 4.24 -12.48
N LEU A 218 -8.19 4.17 -12.61
CA LEU A 218 -7.51 3.95 -13.89
C LEU A 218 -7.53 2.48 -14.27
N THR A 219 -7.43 1.58 -13.29
CA THR A 219 -7.56 0.14 -13.45
C THR A 219 -7.97 -0.51 -12.12
N ASP A 220 -8.75 -1.56 -12.19
CA ASP A 220 -9.28 -2.33 -11.05
C ASP A 220 -9.40 -3.79 -11.43
N MET A 221 -8.80 -4.67 -10.66
CA MET A 221 -8.86 -6.12 -10.92
C MET A 221 -10.14 -6.77 -10.39
N GLY A 222 -10.94 -6.06 -9.59
CA GLY A 222 -12.10 -6.69 -8.97
C GLY A 222 -11.69 -7.95 -8.23
N LYS A 223 -12.07 -9.12 -8.78
CA LYS A 223 -11.74 -10.46 -8.25
C LYS A 223 -10.73 -11.23 -9.10
N ASP A 224 -10.27 -10.66 -10.21
CA ASP A 224 -9.36 -11.35 -11.11
C ASP A 224 -7.98 -11.56 -10.48
N VAL A 225 -7.36 -12.70 -10.78
CA VAL A 225 -5.99 -13.04 -10.35
C VAL A 225 -4.98 -12.60 -11.42
N GLY A 226 -3.85 -12.07 -11.01
CA GLY A 226 -2.80 -11.62 -11.91
C GLY A 226 -2.25 -10.26 -11.54
N SER A 227 -2.03 -9.43 -12.55
CA SER A 227 -1.59 -8.05 -12.38
C SER A 227 -2.26 -7.11 -13.39
N THR A 228 -2.41 -5.86 -13.00
CA THR A 228 -2.88 -4.80 -13.89
C THR A 228 -1.99 -3.58 -13.78
N SER A 229 -1.99 -2.71 -14.81
CA SER A 229 -1.09 -1.56 -14.84
C SER A 229 -1.69 -0.34 -15.54
N ALA A 230 -1.22 0.84 -15.11
CA ALA A 230 -1.52 2.11 -15.75
C ALA A 230 -0.23 2.92 -15.97
N ASN A 231 -0.19 3.69 -17.06
CA ASN A 231 0.85 4.69 -17.29
C ASN A 231 0.41 6.02 -16.69
N VAL A 232 1.24 6.59 -15.81
CA VAL A 232 0.94 7.83 -15.12
C VAL A 232 2.10 8.83 -15.24
N ASP A 233 1.78 10.11 -15.13
CA ASP A 233 2.75 11.14 -14.77
C ASP A 233 2.68 11.33 -13.26
N PRO A 234 3.68 10.93 -12.47
CA PRO A 234 3.65 11.03 -11.01
C PRO A 234 3.42 12.46 -10.51
N LYS A 235 3.79 13.46 -11.33
CA LYS A 235 3.65 14.88 -10.98
C LYS A 235 2.29 15.47 -11.28
N LEU A 236 1.43 14.73 -11.98
CA LEU A 236 0.06 15.17 -12.23
C LEU A 236 -0.69 15.33 -10.90
N LYS A 237 -1.35 16.48 -10.74
CA LYS A 237 -2.20 16.80 -9.60
C LYS A 237 -3.59 17.22 -10.06
N HIS A 238 -4.60 16.90 -9.28
CA HIS A 238 -5.94 17.40 -9.50
C HIS A 238 -6.01 18.88 -9.13
N MET A 239 -6.44 19.68 -10.09
CA MET A 239 -6.65 21.12 -9.96
C MET A 239 -8.14 21.45 -9.93
N ARG A 240 -8.52 22.44 -9.15
CA ARG A 240 -9.91 22.91 -9.06
C ARG A 240 -9.99 24.43 -8.95
N PRO A 241 -11.13 25.06 -9.27
CA PRO A 241 -11.32 26.49 -9.02
C PRO A 241 -11.27 26.80 -7.52
N ALA A 242 -10.56 27.86 -7.14
CA ALA A 242 -10.49 28.34 -5.75
C ALA A 242 -11.83 28.90 -5.25
N GLY A 243 -12.75 29.27 -6.16
CA GLY A 243 -14.06 29.82 -5.89
C GLY A 243 -14.65 30.42 -7.16
N PHE A 244 -15.78 31.13 -7.04
CA PHE A 244 -16.43 31.81 -8.18
C PHE A 244 -15.49 32.88 -8.78
N GLY A 245 -15.06 32.67 -10.04
CA GLY A 245 -14.14 33.56 -10.73
C GLY A 245 -12.69 33.49 -10.25
N GLY A 246 -12.36 32.59 -9.34
CA GLY A 246 -11.00 32.35 -8.86
C GLY A 246 -10.14 31.54 -9.83
N GLY A 247 -8.80 31.64 -9.68
CA GLY A 247 -7.85 30.81 -10.42
C GLY A 247 -7.91 29.34 -10.02
N MET A 248 -7.23 28.48 -10.83
CA MET A 248 -7.08 27.07 -10.51
C MET A 248 -6.02 26.88 -9.41
N ILE A 249 -6.38 26.11 -8.38
CA ILE A 249 -5.46 25.71 -7.30
C ILE A 249 -5.44 24.19 -7.15
N ARG A 250 -4.43 23.68 -6.48
CA ARG A 250 -4.35 22.25 -6.16
C ARG A 250 -5.47 21.86 -5.21
N ASN A 251 -6.06 20.67 -5.41
CA ASN A 251 -7.16 20.18 -4.58
C ASN A 251 -6.75 20.02 -3.10
N ASP A 252 -5.54 19.53 -2.83
CA ASP A 252 -5.01 19.38 -1.48
C ASP A 252 -4.81 20.74 -0.78
N ASP A 253 -4.34 21.78 -1.48
CA ASP A 253 -4.21 23.13 -0.95
C ASP A 253 -5.59 23.72 -0.61
N PHE A 254 -6.57 23.58 -1.53
CA PHE A 254 -7.96 24.02 -1.29
C PHE A 254 -8.58 23.41 -0.04
N ILE A 255 -8.34 22.09 0.19
CA ILE A 255 -8.87 21.41 1.36
C ILE A 255 -8.11 21.84 2.62
N ASN A 256 -6.76 21.91 2.55
CA ASN A 256 -5.91 22.22 3.68
C ASN A 256 -6.14 23.66 4.20
N GLU A 257 -6.37 24.62 3.32
CA GLU A 257 -6.73 26.01 3.72
C GLU A 257 -8.04 26.08 4.52
N GLY A 258 -8.95 25.12 4.28
CA GLY A 258 -10.24 25.02 4.99
C GLY A 258 -10.17 24.32 6.35
N LEU A 259 -9.06 23.67 6.69
CA LEU A 259 -8.94 22.91 7.95
C LEU A 259 -9.12 23.80 9.19
N ARG A 260 -9.80 23.26 10.19
CA ARG A 260 -10.04 23.91 11.49
C ARG A 260 -9.69 22.93 12.64
N PRO A 261 -8.40 22.54 12.79
CA PRO A 261 -8.00 21.45 13.68
C PRO A 261 -8.35 21.68 15.15
N ASN A 262 -8.54 22.94 15.57
CA ASN A 262 -8.79 23.29 16.97
C ASN A 262 -10.28 23.36 17.34
N ILE A 263 -11.21 23.22 16.39
CA ILE A 263 -12.66 23.31 16.66
C ILE A 263 -13.20 22.02 17.25
N PHE A 264 -12.66 20.88 16.83
CA PHE A 264 -13.11 19.53 17.23
C PHE A 264 -12.08 18.86 18.14
N GLN A 265 -11.67 19.53 19.23
CA GLN A 265 -10.86 18.87 20.27
C GLN A 265 -11.76 17.94 21.08
N THR A 266 -12.03 16.78 20.56
CA THR A 266 -12.55 15.67 21.37
C THR A 266 -11.37 15.04 22.08
N ASP A 267 -11.35 15.18 23.41
CA ASP A 267 -10.41 14.45 24.27
C ASP A 267 -10.80 12.95 24.25
N LEU A 268 -10.33 12.25 23.24
CA LEU A 268 -10.59 10.82 23.05
C LEU A 268 -10.03 9.96 24.22
N SER A 269 -9.17 10.53 25.07
CA SER A 269 -8.66 9.84 26.25
C SER A 269 -9.74 9.59 27.33
N LYS A 270 -10.91 10.24 27.22
CA LYS A 270 -12.04 10.09 28.16
C LYS A 270 -13.12 9.11 27.69
N THR A 271 -12.95 8.46 26.52
CA THR A 271 -14.00 7.63 25.91
C THR A 271 -13.64 6.14 25.84
N ILE A 272 -12.51 5.73 26.43
CA ILE A 272 -12.06 4.33 26.53
C ILE A 272 -12.02 3.92 28.00
#